data_528c5a5ba79559be489b88c76a563ef6
#
_entry.id   528c5a5ba79559be489b88c76a563ef6
#
_cell.length_a   1.000
_cell.length_b   1.000
_cell.length_c   1.000
_cell.angle_alpha   90.00
_cell.angle_beta   90.00
_cell.angle_gamma   90.00
#
_symmetry.space_group_name_H-M   'P 1'
#
loop_
_entity.id
_entity.type
_entity.pdbx_description
1 polymer ?
#
loop_
_entity_poly.entity_id
_entity_poly.type
_entity_poly.pdbx_seq_one_letter_code
_entity_poly.pdbx_strand_id
1 'polypeptide(L)'
;MTRTVAVIQARLGSRRFPGKMLADLGGRPLIEWVVERTRRSRLVDRVIVATTTETLDDRLVAECGRLGVEVRRGSTDDVLRRFTTAIADDAADAVVRICADNPFVDPDCIDHVIGEFRSRRVGYAYNHRPFDDCNYADGFGAEVVDRGLLERLNDTELSPGHREHVTLALADGTIDVHRHGCTAPPALARPELGFDVDEPGDLDRLRALVRLGGLTIGSGAGDIIAAADAT
;
A
#
# COMPACT_ATOMS: atom_id res chain seq x y z
N MET A 1 -2.57 23.82 1.63
CA MET A 1 -2.44 22.59 0.80
C MET A 1 -2.70 21.40 1.71
N THR A 2 -3.47 20.42 1.29
CA THR A 2 -3.74 19.20 2.07
C THR A 2 -2.45 18.39 2.19
N ARG A 3 -1.96 18.21 3.41
CA ARG A 3 -0.76 17.40 3.67
C ARG A 3 -1.13 15.92 3.68
N THR A 4 -0.34 15.11 2.99
CA THR A 4 -0.62 13.67 2.80
C THR A 4 0.57 12.82 3.28
N VAL A 5 0.30 11.87 4.16
CA VAL A 5 1.29 10.88 4.62
C VAL A 5 0.96 9.49 4.06
N ALA A 6 1.94 8.82 3.49
CA ALA A 6 1.81 7.41 3.12
C ALA A 6 2.30 6.53 4.28
N VAL A 7 1.47 5.58 4.67
CA VAL A 7 1.79 4.57 5.69
C VAL A 7 1.87 3.21 5.00
N ILE A 8 3.06 2.66 4.93
CA ILE A 8 3.33 1.34 4.37
C ILE A 8 3.18 0.31 5.49
N GLN A 9 2.18 -0.54 5.35
CA GLN A 9 1.91 -1.63 6.30
C GLN A 9 2.83 -2.81 6.00
N ALA A 10 3.76 -3.14 6.91
CA ALA A 10 4.74 -4.21 6.70
C ALA A 10 5.01 -4.99 7.98
N ARG A 11 5.17 -6.33 7.88
CA ARG A 11 5.67 -7.20 8.96
C ARG A 11 6.32 -8.46 8.38
N LEU A 12 7.25 -9.06 9.14
CA LEU A 12 7.90 -10.32 8.74
C LEU A 12 7.10 -11.57 9.11
N GLY A 13 6.13 -11.44 10.01
CA GLY A 13 5.31 -12.54 10.53
C GLY A 13 4.16 -12.96 9.59
N SER A 14 4.37 -12.98 8.27
CA SER A 14 3.41 -13.55 7.32
C SER A 14 3.28 -15.07 7.53
N ARG A 15 2.05 -15.59 7.56
CA ARG A 15 1.80 -17.03 7.73
C ARG A 15 2.16 -17.84 6.48
N ARG A 16 1.81 -17.36 5.30
CA ARG A 16 2.04 -18.02 4.01
C ARG A 16 3.48 -17.90 3.53
N PHE A 17 4.11 -16.75 3.77
CA PHE A 17 5.48 -16.48 3.35
C PHE A 17 6.23 -15.66 4.43
N PRO A 18 6.76 -16.31 5.50
CA PRO A 18 7.52 -15.64 6.54
C PRO A 18 8.75 -14.92 5.98
N GLY A 19 8.94 -13.67 6.38
CA GLY A 19 10.10 -12.87 5.96
C GLY A 19 10.00 -12.27 4.55
N LYS A 20 8.87 -12.38 3.86
CA LYS A 20 8.70 -11.93 2.46
C LYS A 20 9.17 -10.49 2.21
N MET A 21 9.04 -9.59 3.19
CA MET A 21 9.45 -8.19 3.05
C MET A 21 10.96 -8.01 2.80
N LEU A 22 11.78 -8.97 3.26
CA LEU A 22 13.22 -8.98 3.04
C LEU A 22 13.66 -9.93 1.92
N ALA A 23 12.72 -10.58 1.24
CA ALA A 23 13.02 -11.46 0.12
C ALA A 23 13.51 -10.64 -1.07
N ASP A 24 14.50 -11.18 -1.77
CA ASP A 24 15.10 -10.53 -2.95
C ASP A 24 14.15 -10.49 -4.14
N LEU A 25 13.99 -9.32 -4.73
CA LEU A 25 13.35 -9.08 -6.01
C LEU A 25 14.31 -8.24 -6.87
N GLY A 26 14.99 -8.88 -7.81
CA GLY A 26 15.90 -8.19 -8.72
C GLY A 26 17.10 -7.52 -8.04
N GLY A 27 17.68 -8.15 -7.01
CA GLY A 27 18.85 -7.66 -6.27
C GLY A 27 18.50 -6.69 -5.13
N ARG A 28 17.21 -6.51 -4.79
CA ARG A 28 16.73 -5.62 -3.73
C ARG A 28 15.65 -6.30 -2.89
N PRO A 29 15.57 -6.06 -1.58
CA PRO A 29 14.47 -6.57 -0.77
C PRO A 29 13.12 -5.97 -1.21
N LEU A 30 12.05 -6.75 -1.07
CA LEU A 30 10.69 -6.39 -1.47
C LEU A 30 10.27 -5.04 -0.87
N ILE A 31 10.57 -4.81 0.41
CA ILE A 31 10.24 -3.54 1.08
C ILE A 31 10.93 -2.34 0.44
N GLU A 32 12.13 -2.48 -0.13
CA GLU A 32 12.83 -1.40 -0.82
C GLU A 32 12.05 -0.97 -2.09
N TRP A 33 11.51 -1.92 -2.85
CA TRP A 33 10.65 -1.61 -3.99
C TRP A 33 9.47 -0.76 -3.59
N VAL A 34 8.77 -1.17 -2.54
CA VAL A 34 7.56 -0.45 -2.09
C VAL A 34 7.90 0.95 -1.56
N VAL A 35 8.92 1.06 -0.72
CA VAL A 35 9.34 2.36 -0.14
C VAL A 35 9.77 3.33 -1.22
N GLU A 36 10.68 2.90 -2.11
CA GLU A 36 11.23 3.79 -3.12
C GLU A 36 10.20 4.20 -4.17
N ARG A 37 9.29 3.30 -4.54
CA ARG A 37 8.19 3.62 -5.46
C ARG A 37 7.17 4.57 -4.82
N THR A 38 6.81 4.34 -3.55
CA THR A 38 5.92 5.26 -2.83
C THR A 38 6.52 6.67 -2.70
N ARG A 39 7.83 6.79 -2.44
CA ARG A 39 8.54 8.08 -2.38
C ARG A 39 8.54 8.87 -3.68
N ARG A 40 8.31 8.23 -4.82
CA ARG A 40 8.25 8.89 -6.14
C ARG A 40 6.90 9.56 -6.42
N SER A 41 5.88 9.31 -5.62
CA SER A 41 4.63 10.06 -5.68
C SER A 41 4.90 11.54 -5.44
N ARG A 42 4.32 12.40 -6.25
CA ARG A 42 4.44 13.87 -6.18
C ARG A 42 3.49 14.49 -5.15
N LEU A 43 2.49 13.74 -4.73
CA LEU A 43 1.43 14.20 -3.83
C LEU A 43 1.55 13.63 -2.41
N VAL A 44 2.52 12.75 -2.17
CA VAL A 44 2.88 12.23 -0.84
C VAL A 44 3.99 13.11 -0.25
N ASP A 45 3.73 13.71 0.91
CA ASP A 45 4.68 14.60 1.60
C ASP A 45 5.64 13.83 2.52
N ARG A 46 5.24 12.64 2.99
CA ARG A 46 6.03 11.81 3.91
C ARG A 46 5.67 10.34 3.76
N VAL A 47 6.67 9.47 3.94
CA VAL A 47 6.49 8.01 3.93
C VAL A 47 6.91 7.45 5.28
N ILE A 48 6.06 6.63 5.89
CA ILE A 48 6.29 5.93 7.16
C ILE A 48 6.04 4.44 6.95
N VAL A 49 6.92 3.59 7.46
CA VAL A 49 6.68 2.14 7.54
C VAL A 49 6.09 1.82 8.92
N ALA A 50 4.87 1.28 8.95
CA ALA A 50 4.20 0.84 10.15
C ALA A 50 4.38 -0.66 10.36
N THR A 51 5.23 -1.05 11.33
CA THR A 51 5.52 -2.45 11.66
C THR A 51 5.11 -2.80 13.09
N THR A 52 5.36 -4.05 13.50
CA THR A 52 4.96 -4.53 14.83
C THR A 52 6.04 -4.31 15.89
N THR A 53 5.67 -4.51 17.15
CA THR A 53 6.62 -4.52 18.27
C THR A 53 7.33 -5.87 18.47
N GLU A 54 7.01 -6.87 17.64
CA GLU A 54 7.64 -8.19 17.69
C GLU A 54 9.13 -8.12 17.35
N THR A 55 9.96 -8.87 18.07
CA THR A 55 11.42 -8.96 17.85
C THR A 55 11.76 -9.44 16.44
N LEU A 56 10.89 -10.26 15.84
CA LEU A 56 11.04 -10.70 14.45
C LEU A 56 11.19 -9.52 13.49
N ASP A 57 10.46 -8.43 13.73
CA ASP A 57 10.45 -7.24 12.88
C ASP A 57 11.66 -6.31 13.08
N ASP A 58 12.57 -6.60 14.04
CA ASP A 58 13.80 -5.82 14.22
C ASP A 58 14.67 -5.82 12.96
N ARG A 59 14.66 -6.92 12.21
CA ARG A 59 15.36 -7.02 10.91
C ARG A 59 14.73 -6.10 9.86
N LEU A 60 13.41 -5.97 9.85
CA LEU A 60 12.71 -5.03 8.97
C LEU A 60 13.02 -3.59 9.37
N VAL A 61 13.04 -3.29 10.67
CA VAL A 61 13.42 -1.96 11.19
C VAL A 61 14.85 -1.60 10.76
N ALA A 62 15.80 -2.54 10.88
CA ALA A 62 17.18 -2.32 10.45
C ALA A 62 17.28 -2.02 8.95
N GLU A 63 16.53 -2.77 8.11
CA GLU A 63 16.47 -2.54 6.67
C GLU A 63 15.85 -1.18 6.32
N CYS A 64 14.76 -0.81 6.97
CA CYS A 64 14.15 0.51 6.81
C CYS A 64 15.13 1.63 7.23
N GLY A 65 15.93 1.41 8.28
CA GLY A 65 17.01 2.31 8.69
C GLY A 65 18.07 2.48 7.59
N ARG A 66 18.47 1.40 6.91
CA ARG A 66 19.37 1.45 5.75
C ARG A 66 18.78 2.27 4.60
N LEU A 67 17.47 2.16 4.38
CA LEU A 67 16.74 2.93 3.36
C LEU A 67 16.47 4.39 3.78
N GLY A 68 16.79 4.76 5.03
CA GLY A 68 16.50 6.10 5.55
C GLY A 68 15.00 6.41 5.55
N VAL A 69 14.12 5.40 5.75
CA VAL A 69 12.68 5.59 5.90
C VAL A 69 12.31 5.52 7.36
N GLU A 70 11.38 6.39 7.76
CA GLU A 70 10.88 6.40 9.12
C GLU A 70 10.09 5.13 9.42
N VAL A 71 10.29 4.59 10.63
CA VAL A 71 9.56 3.42 11.12
C VAL A 71 8.79 3.77 12.38
N ARG A 72 7.53 3.36 12.44
CA ARG A 72 6.71 3.38 13.65
C ARG A 72 6.28 1.96 13.97
N ARG A 73 6.40 1.59 15.25
CA ARG A 73 6.04 0.25 15.73
C ARG A 73 4.74 0.31 16.54
N GLY A 74 3.90 -0.71 16.38
CA GLY A 74 2.62 -0.76 17.07
C GLY A 74 2.07 -2.18 17.18
N SER A 75 0.76 -2.29 17.44
CA SER A 75 0.08 -3.57 17.68
C SER A 75 0.30 -4.57 16.53
N THR A 76 0.49 -5.83 16.90
CA THR A 76 0.58 -6.97 15.96
C THR A 76 -0.77 -7.30 15.36
N ASP A 77 -1.82 -7.35 16.17
CA ASP A 77 -3.15 -7.83 15.78
C ASP A 77 -4.09 -6.69 15.38
N ASP A 78 -3.91 -5.50 15.96
CA ASP A 78 -4.71 -4.33 15.68
C ASP A 78 -3.98 -3.40 14.70
N VAL A 79 -4.17 -3.67 13.41
CA VAL A 79 -3.52 -2.91 12.34
C VAL A 79 -4.05 -1.48 12.25
N LEU A 80 -5.35 -1.28 12.46
CA LEU A 80 -5.97 0.05 12.49
C LEU A 80 -5.33 0.93 13.58
N ARG A 81 -5.18 0.41 14.80
CA ARG A 81 -4.48 1.11 15.88
C ARG A 81 -3.01 1.36 15.52
N ARG A 82 -2.34 0.42 14.85
CA ARG A 82 -0.96 0.62 14.40
C ARG A 82 -0.86 1.79 13.40
N PHE A 83 -1.83 1.94 12.50
CA PHE A 83 -1.89 3.08 11.57
C PHE A 83 -2.08 4.41 12.30
N THR A 84 -3.08 4.51 13.18
CA THR A 84 -3.33 5.75 13.95
C THR A 84 -2.16 6.11 14.84
N THR A 85 -1.49 5.13 15.47
CA THR A 85 -0.25 5.35 16.23
C THR A 85 0.87 5.87 15.34
N ALA A 86 1.00 5.35 14.12
CA ALA A 86 2.07 5.75 13.21
C ALA A 86 1.98 7.24 12.78
N ILE A 87 0.78 7.81 12.77
CA ILE A 87 0.51 9.19 12.37
C ILE A 87 0.20 10.14 13.54
N ALA A 88 0.29 9.68 14.79
CA ALA A 88 -0.17 10.45 15.97
C ALA A 88 0.47 11.85 16.05
N ASP A 89 1.77 11.94 15.77
CA ASP A 89 2.55 13.19 15.81
C ASP A 89 2.65 13.88 14.43
N ASP A 90 1.93 13.40 13.42
CA ASP A 90 1.92 14.00 12.09
C ASP A 90 0.78 15.03 11.95
N ALA A 91 1.01 16.08 11.19
CA ALA A 91 -0.01 17.09 10.86
C ALA A 91 -0.66 16.84 9.49
N ALA A 92 -0.68 15.57 9.04
CA ALA A 92 -1.32 15.20 7.78
C ALA A 92 -2.86 15.35 7.86
N ASP A 93 -3.47 15.76 6.77
CA ASP A 93 -4.92 15.82 6.61
C ASP A 93 -5.47 14.51 6.03
N ALA A 94 -4.64 13.81 5.23
CA ALA A 94 -4.99 12.56 4.57
C ALA A 94 -3.89 11.50 4.74
N VAL A 95 -4.32 10.24 4.83
CA VAL A 95 -3.44 9.08 5.00
C VAL A 95 -3.58 8.18 3.78
N VAL A 96 -2.47 7.87 3.11
CA VAL A 96 -2.42 6.86 2.05
C VAL A 96 -2.00 5.53 2.67
N ARG A 97 -2.86 4.53 2.56
CA ARG A 97 -2.54 3.15 2.94
C ARG A 97 -1.88 2.45 1.77
N ILE A 98 -0.68 1.90 2.01
CA ILE A 98 0.06 1.06 1.08
C ILE A 98 0.32 -0.30 1.72
N CYS A 99 0.03 -1.37 0.98
CA CYS A 99 0.37 -2.73 1.39
C CYS A 99 1.78 -3.09 0.90
N ALA A 100 2.63 -3.54 1.80
CA ALA A 100 4.04 -3.83 1.48
C ALA A 100 4.24 -5.10 0.64
N ASP A 101 3.21 -5.89 0.40
CA ASP A 101 3.21 -7.03 -0.52
C ASP A 101 3.01 -6.63 -1.99
N ASN A 102 2.82 -5.36 -2.27
CA ASN A 102 2.65 -4.80 -3.62
C ASN A 102 3.96 -4.11 -4.10
N PRO A 103 5.00 -4.86 -4.52
CA PRO A 103 6.28 -4.26 -4.89
C PRO A 103 6.19 -3.32 -6.10
N PHE A 104 5.15 -3.46 -6.89
CA PHE A 104 4.90 -2.64 -8.08
C PHE A 104 3.90 -1.52 -7.86
N VAL A 105 3.56 -1.20 -6.58
CA VAL A 105 2.76 0.01 -6.30
C VAL A 105 3.25 1.19 -7.14
N ASP A 106 2.34 1.86 -7.82
CA ASP A 106 2.75 2.83 -8.85
C ASP A 106 2.55 4.28 -8.36
N PRO A 107 3.59 5.13 -8.45
CA PRO A 107 3.52 6.51 -7.97
C PRO A 107 2.47 7.36 -8.68
N ASP A 108 2.25 7.17 -9.97
CA ASP A 108 1.23 7.93 -10.71
C ASP A 108 -0.18 7.41 -10.37
N CYS A 109 -0.33 6.12 -10.07
CA CYS A 109 -1.58 5.58 -9.53
C CYS A 109 -1.87 6.12 -8.13
N ILE A 110 -0.87 6.24 -7.25
CA ILE A 110 -1.02 6.89 -5.94
C ILE A 110 -1.48 8.34 -6.13
N ASP A 111 -0.79 9.10 -6.98
CA ASP A 111 -1.13 10.50 -7.28
C ASP A 111 -2.56 10.64 -7.84
N HIS A 112 -2.99 9.70 -8.68
CA HIS A 112 -4.34 9.68 -9.22
C HIS A 112 -5.39 9.54 -8.11
N VAL A 113 -5.23 8.55 -7.19
CA VAL A 113 -6.17 8.34 -6.09
C VAL A 113 -6.20 9.55 -5.14
N ILE A 114 -5.04 10.16 -4.83
CA ILE A 114 -4.98 11.39 -4.02
C ILE A 114 -5.70 12.54 -4.73
N GLY A 115 -5.51 12.68 -6.05
CA GLY A 115 -6.18 13.70 -6.86
C GLY A 115 -7.70 13.56 -6.84
N GLU A 116 -8.22 12.34 -7.04
CA GLU A 116 -9.66 12.04 -6.98
C GLU A 116 -10.22 12.27 -5.57
N PHE A 117 -9.51 11.83 -4.52
CA PHE A 117 -9.87 12.08 -3.13
C PHE A 117 -10.07 13.57 -2.85
N ARG A 118 -9.11 14.41 -3.28
CA ARG A 118 -9.13 15.86 -3.06
C ARG A 118 -10.21 16.56 -3.89
N SER A 119 -10.32 16.23 -5.19
CA SER A 119 -11.24 16.89 -6.11
C SER A 119 -12.70 16.60 -5.80
N ARG A 120 -13.00 15.37 -5.40
CA ARG A 120 -14.35 14.92 -5.04
C ARG A 120 -14.72 15.19 -3.59
N ARG A 121 -13.75 15.57 -2.75
CA ARG A 121 -13.96 15.83 -1.31
C ARG A 121 -14.62 14.65 -0.61
N VAL A 122 -14.16 13.44 -0.93
CA VAL A 122 -14.64 12.19 -0.30
C VAL A 122 -13.86 11.89 0.98
N GLY A 123 -14.43 11.11 1.88
CA GLY A 123 -13.73 10.63 3.08
C GLY A 123 -12.81 9.44 2.82
N TYR A 124 -13.05 8.71 1.71
CA TYR A 124 -12.30 7.52 1.33
C TYR A 124 -12.24 7.37 -0.19
N ALA A 125 -11.05 7.17 -0.76
CA ALA A 125 -10.84 6.85 -2.17
C ALA A 125 -9.86 5.69 -2.34
N TYR A 126 -10.00 4.91 -3.41
CA TYR A 126 -9.19 3.70 -3.66
C TYR A 126 -9.22 3.28 -5.12
N ASN A 127 -8.28 2.42 -5.54
CA ASN A 127 -8.20 1.93 -6.93
C ASN A 127 -8.01 0.41 -7.07
N HIS A 128 -8.00 -0.36 -5.97
CA HIS A 128 -7.65 -1.80 -6.00
C HIS A 128 -8.76 -2.74 -5.53
N ARG A 129 -9.95 -2.21 -5.23
CA ARG A 129 -11.10 -3.04 -4.84
C ARG A 129 -11.86 -3.50 -6.10
N PRO A 130 -12.26 -4.78 -6.19
CA PRO A 130 -12.95 -5.32 -7.37
C PRO A 130 -14.41 -4.87 -7.51
N PHE A 131 -14.89 -4.04 -6.61
CA PHE A 131 -16.20 -3.38 -6.65
C PHE A 131 -16.04 -1.89 -6.95
N ASP A 132 -17.13 -1.22 -7.29
CA ASP A 132 -17.17 0.20 -7.65
C ASP A 132 -16.35 0.54 -8.92
N ASP A 133 -16.36 -0.34 -9.92
CA ASP A 133 -15.70 -0.16 -11.22
C ASP A 133 -14.18 0.02 -11.19
N CYS A 134 -13.53 -0.33 -10.06
CA CYS A 134 -12.08 -0.38 -10.00
C CYS A 134 -11.58 -1.55 -10.87
N ASN A 135 -10.84 -1.21 -11.92
CA ASN A 135 -10.36 -2.16 -12.92
C ASN A 135 -8.85 -2.09 -13.16
N TYR A 136 -8.10 -1.60 -12.17
CA TYR A 136 -6.63 -1.70 -12.18
C TYR A 136 -6.18 -3.14 -12.00
N ALA A 137 -4.96 -3.44 -12.49
CA ALA A 137 -4.24 -4.63 -12.07
C ALA A 137 -4.03 -4.62 -10.55
N ASP A 138 -4.16 -5.78 -9.90
CA ASP A 138 -3.80 -5.90 -8.49
C ASP A 138 -2.29 -5.69 -8.30
N GLY A 139 -1.90 -4.99 -7.23
CA GLY A 139 -0.51 -4.63 -6.97
C GLY A 139 -0.15 -3.18 -7.31
N PHE A 140 -1.00 -2.43 -8.02
CA PHE A 140 -0.85 -0.98 -8.20
C PHE A 140 -1.64 -0.16 -7.17
N GLY A 141 -2.22 -0.84 -6.19
CA GLY A 141 -3.23 -0.32 -5.29
C GLY A 141 -2.75 0.69 -4.26
N ALA A 142 -3.57 1.72 -4.07
CA ALA A 142 -3.49 2.67 -2.96
C ALA A 142 -4.89 2.99 -2.44
N GLU A 143 -4.97 3.32 -1.16
CA GLU A 143 -6.19 3.82 -0.53
C GLU A 143 -5.89 5.13 0.18
N VAL A 144 -6.77 6.11 0.05
CA VAL A 144 -6.64 7.41 0.70
C VAL A 144 -7.81 7.62 1.64
N VAL A 145 -7.52 7.92 2.89
CA VAL A 145 -8.52 8.14 3.94
C VAL A 145 -8.30 9.50 4.60
N ASP A 146 -9.38 10.23 4.86
CA ASP A 146 -9.35 11.40 5.73
C ASP A 146 -8.81 11.01 7.12
N ARG A 147 -7.84 11.78 7.64
CA ARG A 147 -7.22 11.49 8.93
C ARG A 147 -8.23 11.43 10.07
N GLY A 148 -9.13 12.40 10.16
CA GLY A 148 -10.13 12.44 11.23
C GLY A 148 -11.09 11.26 11.13
N LEU A 149 -11.40 10.78 9.92
CA LEU A 149 -12.16 9.55 9.72
C LEU A 149 -11.39 8.34 10.23
N LEU A 150 -10.10 8.20 9.93
CA LEU A 150 -9.26 7.10 10.39
C LEU A 150 -9.16 7.07 11.93
N GLU A 151 -9.04 8.23 12.57
CA GLU A 151 -9.04 8.37 14.03
C GLU A 151 -10.40 7.94 14.62
N ARG A 152 -11.53 8.41 14.05
CA ARG A 152 -12.87 7.97 14.46
C ARG A 152 -13.08 6.47 14.30
N LEU A 153 -12.58 5.86 13.22
CA LEU A 153 -12.62 4.39 13.04
C LEU A 153 -11.90 3.68 14.18
N ASN A 154 -10.74 4.18 14.60
CA ASN A 154 -9.99 3.58 15.70
C ASN A 154 -10.74 3.62 17.03
N ASP A 155 -11.55 4.65 17.26
CA ASP A 155 -12.35 4.84 18.46
C ASP A 155 -13.72 4.14 18.40
N THR A 156 -14.07 3.57 17.23
CA THR A 156 -15.32 2.82 17.04
C THR A 156 -15.13 1.35 17.41
N GLU A 157 -16.16 0.75 17.99
CA GLU A 157 -16.19 -0.70 18.23
C GLU A 157 -16.35 -1.43 16.89
N LEU A 158 -15.30 -2.11 16.47
CA LEU A 158 -15.21 -2.83 15.20
C LEU A 158 -14.81 -4.28 15.42
N SER A 159 -15.22 -5.17 14.50
CA SER A 159 -14.83 -6.57 14.54
C SER A 159 -13.31 -6.74 14.39
N PRO A 160 -12.72 -7.86 14.86
CA PRO A 160 -11.30 -8.15 14.65
C PRO A 160 -10.88 -8.05 13.17
N GLY A 161 -11.71 -8.51 12.24
CA GLY A 161 -11.42 -8.40 10.80
C GLY A 161 -11.35 -6.96 10.31
N HIS A 162 -12.23 -6.07 10.76
CA HIS A 162 -12.17 -4.64 10.44
C HIS A 162 -10.92 -3.97 11.05
N ARG A 163 -10.48 -4.39 12.23
CA ARG A 163 -9.27 -3.86 12.84
C ARG A 163 -7.99 -4.38 12.16
N GLU A 164 -8.02 -5.59 11.59
CA GLU A 164 -6.91 -6.13 10.78
C GLU A 164 -6.83 -5.47 9.40
N HIS A 165 -7.97 -5.23 8.75
CA HIS A 165 -8.05 -4.67 7.40
C HIS A 165 -8.48 -3.21 7.40
N VAL A 166 -7.67 -2.35 7.96
CA VAL A 166 -7.79 -0.89 8.26
C VAL A 166 -8.99 -0.14 7.67
N THR A 167 -9.26 -0.33 6.40
CA THR A 167 -10.28 0.37 5.59
C THR A 167 -11.50 -0.51 5.25
N LEU A 168 -11.54 -1.76 5.72
CA LEU A 168 -12.60 -2.70 5.36
C LEU A 168 -13.99 -2.19 5.77
N ALA A 169 -14.13 -1.61 6.97
CA ALA A 169 -15.38 -1.07 7.46
C ALA A 169 -15.93 0.11 6.62
N LEU A 170 -15.04 0.81 5.90
CA LEU A 170 -15.44 1.85 4.93
C LEU A 170 -15.83 1.22 3.59
N ALA A 171 -15.09 0.19 3.19
CA ALA A 171 -15.26 -0.46 1.91
C ALA A 171 -16.53 -1.31 1.83
N ASP A 172 -16.89 -2.02 2.91
CA ASP A 172 -18.09 -2.88 2.97
C ASP A 172 -19.36 -2.16 3.42
N GLY A 173 -19.25 -0.86 3.77
CA GLY A 173 -20.37 -0.04 4.20
C GLY A 173 -20.78 -0.22 5.67
N THR A 174 -19.99 -0.93 6.48
CA THR A 174 -20.21 -1.00 7.94
C THR A 174 -20.20 0.40 8.56
N ILE A 175 -19.33 1.26 8.07
CA ILE A 175 -19.30 2.70 8.40
C ILE A 175 -19.67 3.47 7.13
N ASP A 176 -20.76 4.23 7.22
CA ASP A 176 -21.21 5.08 6.12
C ASP A 176 -20.24 6.24 5.91
N VAL A 177 -19.77 6.36 4.66
CA VAL A 177 -18.85 7.41 4.23
C VAL A 177 -19.03 7.72 2.75
N HIS A 178 -18.90 8.97 2.39
CA HIS A 178 -18.77 9.33 0.98
C HIS A 178 -17.44 8.80 0.45
N ARG A 179 -17.51 7.76 -0.39
CA ARG A 179 -16.35 7.05 -0.94
C ARG A 179 -16.31 7.11 -2.46
N HIS A 180 -15.15 6.89 -3.03
CA HIS A 180 -14.94 6.85 -4.48
C HIS A 180 -13.95 5.76 -4.90
N GLY A 181 -14.39 4.84 -5.75
CA GLY A 181 -13.54 3.90 -6.47
C GLY A 181 -12.98 4.55 -7.74
N CYS A 182 -11.66 4.59 -7.88
CA CYS A 182 -11.00 5.18 -9.04
C CYS A 182 -10.92 4.16 -10.16
N THR A 183 -11.44 4.51 -11.34
CA THR A 183 -11.34 3.69 -12.56
C THR A 183 -9.98 3.90 -13.23
N ALA A 184 -9.37 2.82 -13.71
CA ALA A 184 -8.11 2.88 -14.43
C ALA A 184 -8.27 3.59 -15.79
N PRO A 185 -7.25 4.37 -16.21
CA PRO A 185 -7.14 4.76 -17.61
C PRO A 185 -7.09 3.50 -18.51
N PRO A 186 -7.57 3.55 -19.75
CA PRO A 186 -7.66 2.37 -20.62
C PRO A 186 -6.35 1.56 -20.75
N ALA A 187 -5.20 2.23 -20.71
CA ALA A 187 -3.89 1.59 -20.79
C ALA A 187 -3.51 0.79 -19.53
N LEU A 188 -4.16 1.03 -18.39
CA LEU A 188 -3.91 0.37 -17.09
C LEU A 188 -5.08 -0.50 -16.62
N ALA A 189 -6.15 -0.59 -17.43
CA ALA A 189 -7.35 -1.36 -17.13
C ALA A 189 -7.12 -2.86 -17.39
N ARG A 190 -6.44 -3.53 -16.46
CA ARG A 190 -6.01 -4.93 -16.55
C ARG A 190 -6.36 -5.71 -15.26
N PRO A 191 -7.66 -5.82 -14.92
CA PRO A 191 -8.09 -6.44 -13.67
C PRO A 191 -7.75 -7.93 -13.55
N GLU A 192 -7.36 -8.59 -14.66
CA GLU A 192 -6.93 -9.97 -14.70
C GLU A 192 -5.46 -10.17 -14.27
N LEU A 193 -4.67 -9.09 -14.20
CA LEU A 193 -3.28 -9.16 -13.76
C LEU A 193 -3.16 -8.94 -12.25
N GLY A 194 -2.27 -9.69 -11.61
CA GLY A 194 -1.93 -9.55 -10.20
C GLY A 194 -0.42 -9.50 -10.00
N PHE A 195 0.04 -8.58 -9.18
CA PHE A 195 1.46 -8.32 -8.90
C PHE A 195 1.77 -8.30 -7.40
N ASP A 196 0.82 -8.70 -6.57
CA ASP A 196 1.01 -8.91 -5.15
C ASP A 196 1.87 -10.15 -4.86
N VAL A 197 2.52 -10.18 -3.71
CA VAL A 197 3.32 -11.31 -3.23
C VAL A 197 2.72 -11.86 -1.95
N ASP A 198 2.01 -12.96 -2.06
CA ASP A 198 1.42 -13.64 -0.93
C ASP A 198 2.12 -14.94 -0.58
N GLU A 199 2.60 -15.66 -1.59
CA GLU A 199 3.27 -16.94 -1.50
C GLU A 199 4.63 -16.92 -2.22
N PRO A 200 5.53 -17.88 -1.95
CA PRO A 200 6.83 -17.95 -2.64
C PRO A 200 6.72 -17.98 -4.16
N GLY A 201 5.67 -18.65 -4.69
CA GLY A 201 5.42 -18.73 -6.15
C GLY A 201 5.15 -17.37 -6.79
N ASP A 202 4.48 -16.46 -6.08
CA ASP A 202 4.25 -15.10 -6.58
C ASP A 202 5.57 -14.35 -6.75
N LEU A 203 6.46 -14.47 -5.75
CA LEU A 203 7.77 -13.85 -5.83
C LEU A 203 8.59 -14.39 -7.00
N ASP A 204 8.55 -15.70 -7.25
CA ASP A 204 9.28 -16.30 -8.38
C ASP A 204 8.71 -15.82 -9.72
N ARG A 205 7.39 -15.67 -9.84
CA ARG A 205 6.73 -15.06 -10.99
C ARG A 205 7.20 -13.61 -11.19
N LEU A 206 7.22 -12.80 -10.15
CA LEU A 206 7.66 -11.40 -10.25
C LEU A 206 9.17 -11.28 -10.53
N ARG A 207 10.00 -12.19 -10.01
CA ARG A 207 11.44 -12.27 -10.36
C ARG A 207 11.64 -12.54 -11.86
N ALA A 208 10.87 -13.46 -12.42
CA ALA A 208 10.91 -13.73 -13.86
C ALA A 208 10.50 -12.49 -14.64
N LEU A 209 9.44 -11.81 -14.23
CA LEU A 209 8.94 -10.59 -14.86
C LEU A 209 9.98 -9.47 -14.82
N VAL A 210 10.60 -9.22 -13.66
CA VAL A 210 11.66 -8.22 -13.49
C VAL A 210 12.84 -8.53 -14.41
N ARG A 211 13.29 -9.78 -14.45
CA ARG A 211 14.43 -10.19 -15.25
C ARG A 211 14.15 -10.11 -16.75
N LEU A 212 13.03 -10.66 -17.22
CA LEU A 212 12.69 -10.75 -18.64
C LEU A 212 12.26 -9.39 -19.20
N GLY A 213 11.49 -8.61 -18.42
CA GLY A 213 11.04 -7.29 -18.80
C GLY A 213 12.08 -6.18 -18.56
N GLY A 214 13.24 -6.49 -17.95
CA GLY A 214 14.24 -5.48 -17.61
C GLY A 214 13.72 -4.43 -16.64
N LEU A 215 12.76 -4.80 -15.78
CA LEU A 215 12.08 -3.86 -14.89
C LEU A 215 13.00 -3.40 -13.75
N THR A 216 12.82 -2.15 -13.38
CA THR A 216 13.53 -1.49 -12.28
C THR A 216 12.53 -0.80 -11.35
N ILE A 217 13.00 -0.32 -10.21
CA ILE A 217 12.17 0.54 -9.33
C ILE A 217 11.60 1.75 -10.10
N GLY A 218 12.28 2.16 -11.19
CA GLY A 218 11.87 3.27 -12.05
C GLY A 218 10.76 2.96 -13.05
N SER A 219 10.51 1.71 -13.35
CA SER A 219 9.52 1.31 -14.36
C SER A 219 8.10 1.69 -13.94
N GLY A 220 7.33 2.30 -14.84
CA GLY A 220 5.93 2.67 -14.59
C GLY A 220 4.97 1.48 -14.72
N ALA A 221 3.71 1.68 -14.32
CA ALA A 221 2.66 0.65 -14.42
C ALA A 221 2.50 0.13 -15.87
N GLY A 222 2.60 1.02 -16.87
CA GLY A 222 2.54 0.64 -18.28
C GLY A 222 3.68 -0.29 -18.70
N ASP A 223 4.91 -0.06 -18.22
CA ASP A 223 6.06 -0.92 -18.51
C ASP A 223 5.88 -2.32 -17.89
N ILE A 224 5.33 -2.36 -16.67
CA ILE A 224 5.07 -3.60 -15.94
C ILE A 224 4.00 -4.43 -16.66
N ILE A 225 2.91 -3.79 -17.11
CA ILE A 225 1.86 -4.45 -17.91
C ILE A 225 2.45 -4.97 -19.23
N ALA A 226 3.21 -4.15 -19.95
CA ALA A 226 3.84 -4.55 -21.21
C ALA A 226 4.78 -5.74 -21.02
N ALA A 227 5.54 -5.79 -19.93
CA ALA A 227 6.37 -6.95 -19.60
C ALA A 227 5.52 -8.19 -19.29
N ALA A 228 4.37 -8.05 -18.59
CA ALA A 228 3.46 -9.15 -18.31
C ALA A 228 2.81 -9.71 -19.58
N ASP A 229 2.48 -8.85 -20.55
CA ASP A 229 1.92 -9.26 -21.83
C ASP A 229 2.92 -10.01 -22.73
N ALA A 230 4.22 -9.81 -22.51
CA ALA A 230 5.29 -10.44 -23.28
C ALA A 230 5.79 -11.77 -22.68
N THR A 231 5.29 -12.18 -21.48
CA THR A 231 5.76 -13.35 -20.73
C THR A 231 4.72 -14.44 -20.69
#